data_c39f805c8f183e29aacc8c0ad97631d7
#
_entry.id   c39f805c8f183e29aacc8c0ad97631d7
#
_cell.length_a   1.000
_cell.length_b   1.000
_cell.length_c   1.000
_cell.angle_alpha   90.00
_cell.angle_beta   90.00
_cell.angle_gamma   90.00
#
_symmetry.space_group_name_H-M   'P 1'
#
loop_
_entity.id
_entity.type
_entity.pdbx_description
1 polymer ?
#
loop_
_entity_poly.entity_id
_entity_poly.type
_entity_poly.pdbx_seq_one_letter_code
_entity_poly.pdbx_strand_id
1 'polypeptide(L)'
;MAAQQLGTPDEAKAMLDRAIAALKSDQPGTLSQFNDPSDQQFHDRDLYVFCFDVADGKITADSSNGLRGIDIRTPKLKDDPMGQRAYDLVQSAPQESIRTMDYSFPKPGTTEPAPKQFLETRVGDQGCGVAHFQ
;
A
#
# COMPACT_ATOMS: atom_id res chain seq x y z
N MET A 1 -18.79 -18.16 15.49
CA MET A 1 -18.24 -17.58 14.25
C MET A 1 -16.84 -17.05 14.51
N ALA A 2 -15.90 -17.45 13.72
CA ALA A 2 -14.52 -17.00 13.91
C ALA A 2 -14.38 -15.51 13.53
N ALA A 3 -13.61 -14.77 14.30
CA ALA A 3 -13.25 -13.41 13.96
C ALA A 3 -12.40 -13.44 12.67
N GLN A 4 -12.55 -12.43 11.83
CA GLN A 4 -11.72 -12.31 10.65
C GLN A 4 -10.27 -12.08 11.06
N GLN A 5 -9.40 -12.91 10.54
CA GLN A 5 -7.98 -12.78 10.84
C GLN A 5 -7.37 -11.70 9.97
N LEU A 6 -6.68 -10.77 10.60
CA LEU A 6 -5.99 -9.68 9.91
C LEU A 6 -4.49 -9.96 9.87
N GLY A 7 -3.81 -9.36 8.88
CA GLY A 7 -2.36 -9.41 8.81
C GLY A 7 -1.72 -8.62 9.94
N THR A 8 -0.54 -9.07 10.35
CA THR A 8 0.21 -8.44 11.44
C THR A 8 1.20 -7.40 10.90
N PRO A 9 1.71 -6.50 11.77
CA PRO A 9 2.77 -5.57 11.36
C PRO A 9 4.00 -6.28 10.78
N ASP A 10 4.42 -7.39 11.38
CA ASP A 10 5.58 -8.15 10.91
C ASP A 10 5.30 -8.75 9.52
N GLU A 11 4.10 -9.24 9.29
CA GLU A 11 3.71 -9.78 7.99
C GLU A 11 3.67 -8.68 6.92
N ALA A 12 3.18 -7.49 7.29
CA ALA A 12 3.16 -6.35 6.38
C ALA A 12 4.57 -5.94 5.98
N LYS A 13 5.48 -5.87 6.95
CA LYS A 13 6.87 -5.53 6.67
C LYS A 13 7.54 -6.58 5.79
N ALA A 14 7.29 -7.86 6.06
CA ALA A 14 7.85 -8.95 5.26
C ALA A 14 7.34 -8.87 3.81
N MET A 15 6.06 -8.57 3.63
CA MET A 15 5.48 -8.40 2.29
C MET A 15 6.13 -7.22 1.56
N LEU A 16 6.34 -6.11 2.26
CA LEU A 16 7.00 -4.94 1.66
C LEU A 16 8.45 -5.24 1.28
N ASP A 17 9.18 -5.95 2.13
CA ASP A 17 10.55 -6.36 1.82
C ASP A 17 10.61 -7.22 0.55
N ARG A 18 9.68 -8.17 0.40
CA ARG A 18 9.57 -8.99 -0.82
C ARG A 18 9.23 -8.12 -2.03
N ALA A 19 8.36 -7.14 -1.85
CA ALA A 19 7.97 -6.23 -2.92
C ALA A 19 9.14 -5.39 -3.41
N ILE A 20 9.96 -4.88 -2.49
CA ILE A 20 11.14 -4.09 -2.84
C ILE A 20 12.09 -4.93 -3.71
N ALA A 21 12.40 -6.15 -3.27
CA ALA A 21 13.30 -7.04 -4.00
C ALA A 21 12.76 -7.36 -5.41
N ALA A 22 11.47 -7.65 -5.52
CA ALA A 22 10.83 -7.97 -6.79
C ALA A 22 10.83 -6.76 -7.75
N LEU A 23 10.54 -5.57 -7.25
CA LEU A 23 10.53 -4.34 -8.05
C LEU A 23 11.91 -4.02 -8.62
N LYS A 24 12.95 -4.26 -7.85
CA LYS A 24 14.33 -4.03 -8.29
C LYS A 24 14.73 -5.01 -9.40
N SER A 25 14.17 -6.20 -9.41
CA SER A 25 14.47 -7.23 -10.39
C SER A 25 13.71 -7.04 -11.70
N ASP A 26 12.39 -6.75 -11.64
CA ASP A 26 11.54 -6.60 -12.81
C ASP A 26 10.31 -5.76 -12.44
N GLN A 27 10.40 -4.45 -12.63
CA GLN A 27 9.32 -3.55 -12.23
C GLN A 27 8.00 -3.83 -12.98
N PRO A 28 7.96 -3.91 -14.33
CA PRO A 28 6.68 -4.10 -15.02
C PRO A 28 6.00 -5.42 -14.65
N GLY A 29 6.76 -6.50 -14.60
CA GLY A 29 6.22 -7.82 -14.26
C GLY A 29 5.74 -7.85 -12.82
N THR A 30 6.47 -7.20 -11.91
CA THR A 30 6.11 -7.14 -10.50
C THR A 30 4.84 -6.33 -10.27
N LEU A 31 4.66 -5.20 -10.95
CA LEU A 31 3.42 -4.42 -10.84
C LEU A 31 2.22 -5.24 -11.28
N SER A 32 2.37 -6.07 -12.33
CA SER A 32 1.31 -6.99 -12.73
C SER A 32 0.96 -8.00 -11.63
N GLN A 33 1.98 -8.53 -10.94
CA GLN A 33 1.75 -9.44 -9.81
C GLN A 33 1.03 -8.74 -8.67
N PHE A 34 1.38 -7.51 -8.37
CA PHE A 34 0.72 -6.74 -7.30
C PHE A 34 -0.76 -6.50 -7.60
N ASN A 35 -1.15 -6.46 -8.87
CA ASN A 35 -2.53 -6.24 -9.28
C ASN A 35 -3.36 -7.53 -9.33
N ASP A 36 -2.72 -8.68 -9.08
CA ASP A 36 -3.39 -9.98 -9.08
C ASP A 36 -3.75 -10.38 -7.65
N PRO A 37 -5.04 -10.31 -7.26
CA PRO A 37 -5.43 -10.65 -5.89
C PRO A 37 -5.24 -12.13 -5.54
N SER A 38 -4.99 -12.99 -6.52
CA SER A 38 -4.72 -14.40 -6.27
C SER A 38 -3.24 -14.69 -6.00
N ASP A 39 -2.35 -13.71 -6.16
CA ASP A 39 -0.93 -13.88 -5.86
C ASP A 39 -0.70 -13.67 -4.36
N GLN A 40 -0.59 -14.77 -3.63
CA GLN A 40 -0.51 -14.75 -2.18
C GLN A 40 0.78 -14.15 -1.63
N GLN A 41 1.80 -14.00 -2.46
CA GLN A 41 3.02 -13.31 -2.04
C GLN A 41 2.79 -11.83 -1.76
N PHE A 42 1.83 -11.23 -2.48
CA PHE A 42 1.59 -9.79 -2.46
C PHE A 42 0.14 -9.44 -2.17
N HIS A 43 -0.68 -10.42 -1.80
CA HIS A 43 -2.06 -10.23 -1.37
C HIS A 43 -2.43 -11.35 -0.40
N ASP A 44 -2.52 -11.02 0.89
CA ASP A 44 -2.78 -12.00 1.94
C ASP A 44 -3.76 -11.39 2.95
N ARG A 45 -4.99 -11.92 2.97
CA ARG A 45 -6.06 -11.42 3.85
C ARG A 45 -6.33 -9.94 3.55
N ASP A 46 -6.08 -9.03 4.51
CA ASP A 46 -6.23 -7.59 4.31
C ASP A 46 -4.95 -6.91 3.83
N LEU A 47 -3.83 -7.65 3.77
CA LEU A 47 -2.54 -7.10 3.32
C LEU A 47 -2.44 -7.19 1.80
N TYR A 48 -2.01 -6.12 1.17
CA TYR A 48 -1.69 -6.10 -0.26
C TYR A 48 -0.72 -4.98 -0.55
N VAL A 49 0.02 -5.11 -1.65
CA VAL A 49 0.97 -4.08 -2.06
C VAL A 49 0.24 -3.04 -2.89
N PHE A 50 0.40 -1.78 -2.50
CA PHE A 50 -0.18 -0.62 -3.16
C PHE A 50 0.95 0.23 -3.72
N CYS A 51 0.85 0.64 -4.98
CA CYS A 51 1.89 1.46 -5.62
C CYS A 51 1.30 2.59 -6.42
N PHE A 52 2.08 3.66 -6.54
CA PHE A 52 1.75 4.80 -7.38
C PHE A 52 3.03 5.35 -8.02
N ASP A 53 2.87 6.03 -9.13
CA ASP A 53 3.96 6.69 -9.83
C ASP A 53 4.34 7.96 -9.06
N VAL A 54 5.61 8.10 -8.72
CA VAL A 54 6.08 9.24 -7.91
C VAL A 54 5.97 10.56 -8.68
N ALA A 55 6.10 10.52 -10.01
CA ALA A 55 6.09 11.73 -10.82
C ALA A 55 4.69 12.33 -10.97
N ASP A 56 3.70 11.52 -11.36
CA ASP A 56 2.34 12.03 -11.64
C ASP A 56 1.28 11.60 -10.62
N GLY A 57 1.65 10.74 -9.66
CA GLY A 57 0.74 10.27 -8.62
C GLY A 57 -0.24 9.19 -9.06
N LYS A 58 -0.16 8.72 -10.30
CA LYS A 58 -1.11 7.72 -10.79
C LYS A 58 -0.91 6.38 -10.08
N ILE A 59 -1.99 5.82 -9.55
CA ILE A 59 -1.94 4.51 -8.88
C ILE A 59 -1.67 3.43 -9.92
N THR A 60 -0.62 2.65 -9.68
CA THR A 60 -0.15 1.60 -10.60
C THR A 60 -0.44 0.21 -10.10
N ALA A 61 -0.66 0.03 -8.80
CA ALA A 61 -0.98 -1.27 -8.21
C ALA A 61 -1.97 -1.13 -7.06
N ASP A 62 -3.08 -1.84 -7.18
CA ASP A 62 -4.11 -1.91 -6.14
C ASP A 62 -5.01 -3.11 -6.44
N SER A 63 -4.75 -4.25 -5.80
CA SER A 63 -5.52 -5.47 -6.02
C SER A 63 -6.81 -5.52 -5.20
N SER A 64 -7.08 -4.53 -4.37
CA SER A 64 -8.16 -4.59 -3.38
C SER A 64 -9.30 -3.60 -3.62
N ASN A 65 -8.98 -2.35 -4.00
CA ASN A 65 -9.98 -1.28 -4.03
C ASN A 65 -10.33 -0.75 -5.42
N GLY A 66 -9.67 -1.25 -6.46
CA GLY A 66 -9.95 -0.85 -7.82
C GLY A 66 -9.57 0.59 -8.15
N LEU A 67 -8.58 1.16 -7.46
CA LEU A 67 -8.19 2.56 -7.64
C LEU A 67 -7.09 2.75 -8.69
N ARG A 68 -6.72 1.69 -9.38
CA ARG A 68 -5.67 1.75 -10.42
C ARG A 68 -6.01 2.79 -11.48
N GLY A 69 -5.04 3.64 -11.80
CA GLY A 69 -5.23 4.72 -12.77
C GLY A 69 -5.71 6.03 -12.19
N ILE A 70 -6.15 6.04 -10.93
CA ILE A 70 -6.57 7.25 -10.23
C ILE A 70 -5.34 7.89 -9.58
N ASP A 71 -5.34 9.22 -9.45
CA ASP A 71 -4.27 9.95 -8.79
C ASP A 71 -4.34 9.71 -7.27
N ILE A 72 -3.23 9.24 -6.69
CA ILE A 72 -3.13 8.94 -5.25
C ILE A 72 -3.47 10.16 -4.38
N ARG A 73 -3.29 11.36 -4.89
CA ARG A 73 -3.59 12.58 -4.13
C ARG A 73 -5.08 12.80 -3.92
N THR A 74 -5.94 12.04 -4.61
CA THR A 74 -7.40 12.20 -4.54
C THR A 74 -8.05 11.54 -3.34
N PRO A 75 -7.72 10.27 -2.96
CA PRO A 75 -8.42 9.61 -1.86
C PRO A 75 -8.28 10.34 -0.54
N LYS A 76 -9.39 10.44 0.17
CA LYS A 76 -9.43 11.01 1.50
C LYS A 76 -10.54 10.33 2.30
N LEU A 77 -10.41 10.33 3.61
CA LEU A 77 -11.45 9.84 4.51
C LEU A 77 -11.85 10.99 5.43
N LYS A 78 -13.07 11.49 5.28
CA LYS A 78 -13.56 12.68 5.97
C LYS A 78 -12.60 13.85 5.67
N ASP A 79 -11.99 14.44 6.70
CA ASP A 79 -11.09 15.58 6.54
C ASP A 79 -9.62 15.17 6.41
N ASP A 80 -9.33 13.85 6.43
CA ASP A 80 -7.96 13.36 6.32
C ASP A 80 -7.59 13.13 4.85
N PRO A 81 -6.71 13.97 4.27
CA PRO A 81 -6.24 13.76 2.90
C PRO A 81 -5.15 12.69 2.86
N MET A 82 -5.48 11.47 3.24
CA MET A 82 -4.50 10.40 3.42
C MET A 82 -3.73 10.08 2.14
N GLY A 83 -4.37 10.18 0.98
CA GLY A 83 -3.69 9.94 -0.29
C GLY A 83 -2.60 10.96 -0.57
N GLN A 84 -2.91 12.25 -0.33
CA GLN A 84 -1.93 13.32 -0.49
C GLN A 84 -0.77 13.14 0.48
N ARG A 85 -1.06 12.75 1.73
CA ARG A 85 -0.02 12.50 2.73
C ARG A 85 0.90 11.37 2.32
N ALA A 86 0.33 10.29 1.77
CA ALA A 86 1.12 9.16 1.27
C ALA A 86 2.02 9.58 0.10
N TYR A 87 1.49 10.39 -0.82
CA TYR A 87 2.26 10.93 -1.93
C TYR A 87 3.42 11.79 -1.45
N ASP A 88 3.15 12.71 -0.52
CA ASP A 88 4.18 13.62 -0.01
C ASP A 88 5.29 12.90 0.73
N LEU A 89 4.95 11.83 1.43
CA LEU A 89 5.88 11.12 2.30
C LEU A 89 7.08 10.54 1.54
N VAL A 90 6.89 10.13 0.28
CA VAL A 90 7.97 9.51 -0.50
C VAL A 90 8.66 10.48 -1.45
N GLN A 91 8.17 11.71 -1.60
CA GLN A 91 8.76 12.66 -2.56
C GLN A 91 10.22 12.99 -2.23
N SER A 92 10.54 13.12 -0.95
CA SER A 92 11.89 13.43 -0.50
C SER A 92 12.58 12.26 0.20
N ALA A 93 11.95 11.09 0.23
CA ALA A 93 12.52 9.92 0.91
C ALA A 93 13.64 9.32 0.09
N PRO A 94 14.73 8.88 0.75
CA PRO A 94 15.76 8.10 0.07
C PRO A 94 15.18 6.80 -0.48
N GLN A 95 15.77 6.29 -1.56
CA GLN A 95 15.37 5.01 -2.13
C GLN A 95 15.44 3.90 -1.08
N GLU A 96 14.40 3.06 -1.05
CA GLU A 96 14.30 1.88 -0.19
C GLU A 96 14.26 2.18 1.31
N SER A 97 14.11 3.45 1.69
CA SER A 97 13.92 3.84 3.08
C SER A 97 12.43 3.67 3.42
N ILE A 98 12.12 2.89 4.46
CA ILE A 98 10.73 2.67 4.85
C ILE A 98 10.28 3.79 5.77
N ARG A 99 9.16 4.41 5.41
CA ARG A 99 8.50 5.45 6.19
C ARG A 99 7.14 4.92 6.65
N THR A 100 6.63 5.46 7.75
CA THR A 100 5.33 5.05 8.27
C THR A 100 4.37 6.22 8.28
N MET A 101 3.08 5.91 8.04
CA MET A 101 2.01 6.90 8.07
C MET A 101 0.83 6.30 8.81
N ASP A 102 0.39 6.97 9.87
CA ASP A 102 -0.79 6.54 10.62
C ASP A 102 -2.02 7.23 10.05
N TYR A 103 -3.10 6.46 9.94
CA TYR A 103 -4.38 6.97 9.49
C TYR A 103 -5.49 6.06 10.02
N SER A 104 -6.74 6.39 9.73
CA SER A 104 -7.87 5.56 10.12
C SER A 104 -8.58 5.07 8.88
N PHE A 105 -9.05 3.83 8.93
CA PHE A 105 -9.77 3.22 7.83
C PHE A 105 -10.63 2.09 8.37
N PRO A 106 -11.83 1.83 7.80
CA PRO A 106 -12.65 0.72 8.27
C PRO A 106 -12.00 -0.63 8.04
N LYS A 107 -12.04 -1.50 9.06
CA LYS A 107 -11.65 -2.90 8.89
C LYS A 107 -12.61 -3.57 7.91
N PRO A 108 -12.16 -4.63 7.19
CA PRO A 108 -13.03 -5.33 6.25
C PRO A 108 -14.35 -5.72 6.90
N GLY A 109 -15.46 -5.45 6.19
CA GLY A 109 -16.80 -5.77 6.67
C GLY A 109 -17.37 -4.82 7.71
N THR A 110 -16.66 -3.72 8.02
CA THR A 110 -17.13 -2.72 8.99
C THR A 110 -17.23 -1.34 8.37
N THR A 111 -17.91 -0.42 9.05
CA THR A 111 -18.02 0.96 8.61
C THR A 111 -17.30 1.95 9.53
N GLU A 112 -16.93 1.51 10.75
CA GLU A 112 -16.27 2.37 11.72
C GLU A 112 -14.77 2.46 11.42
N PRO A 113 -14.20 3.66 11.31
CA PRO A 113 -12.76 3.80 11.13
C PRO A 113 -11.98 3.22 12.30
N ALA A 114 -10.89 2.52 11.99
CA ALA A 114 -10.00 1.93 12.98
C ALA A 114 -8.57 2.35 12.66
N PRO A 115 -7.67 2.42 13.66
CA PRO A 115 -6.28 2.78 13.42
C PRO A 115 -5.60 1.83 12.44
N LYS A 116 -4.92 2.41 11.46
CA LYS A 116 -4.21 1.67 10.42
C LYS A 116 -2.87 2.36 10.17
N GLN A 117 -1.84 1.59 9.84
CA GLN A 117 -0.52 2.13 9.54
C GLN A 117 -0.06 1.67 8.17
N PHE A 118 0.42 2.61 7.38
CA PHE A 118 0.97 2.35 6.05
C PHE A 118 2.50 2.36 6.15
N LEU A 119 3.12 1.24 5.77
CA LEU A 119 4.56 1.12 5.63
C LEU A 119 4.89 1.40 4.18
N GLU A 120 5.66 2.45 3.90
CA GLU A 120 5.80 2.98 2.56
C GLU A 120 7.25 3.23 2.22
N THR A 121 7.63 2.98 0.97
CA THR A 121 8.98 3.21 0.50
C THR A 121 8.95 3.66 -0.96
N ARG A 122 10.11 4.09 -1.43
CA ARG A 122 10.31 4.47 -2.83
C ARG A 122 11.30 3.51 -3.48
N VAL A 123 10.90 2.92 -4.61
CA VAL A 123 11.77 2.06 -5.42
C VAL A 123 11.72 2.56 -6.85
N GLY A 124 12.81 3.17 -7.31
CA GLY A 124 12.84 3.78 -8.63
C GLY A 124 11.85 4.93 -8.72
N ASP A 125 10.95 4.86 -9.68
CA ASP A 125 9.89 5.85 -9.91
C ASP A 125 8.56 5.49 -9.24
N GLN A 126 8.54 4.44 -8.39
CA GLN A 126 7.33 3.99 -7.70
C GLN A 126 7.40 4.26 -6.21
N GLY A 127 6.30 4.78 -5.66
CA GLY A 127 6.05 4.75 -4.23
C GLY A 127 5.16 3.55 -3.95
N CYS A 128 5.59 2.67 -3.05
CA CYS A 128 4.86 1.44 -2.76
C CYS A 128 4.76 1.21 -1.27
N GLY A 129 3.72 0.52 -0.84
CA GLY A 129 3.58 0.21 0.55
C GLY A 129 2.58 -0.88 0.84
N VAL A 130 2.56 -1.30 2.11
CA VAL A 130 1.61 -2.27 2.65
C VAL A 130 1.08 -1.70 3.95
N ALA A 131 -0.24 -1.72 4.13
CA ALA A 131 -0.86 -1.20 5.34
C ALA A 131 -1.40 -2.35 6.20
N HIS A 132 -1.36 -2.16 7.52
CA HIS A 132 -1.90 -3.12 8.48
C HIS A 132 -2.72 -2.37 9.53
N PHE A 133 -3.75 -3.00 10.06
CA PHE A 133 -4.49 -2.44 11.18
C PHE A 133 -3.68 -2.58 12.46
N GLN A 134 -3.80 -1.59 13.32
CA GLN A 134 -3.08 -1.55 14.59
C GLN A 134 -3.88 -2.22 15.72
#